data_80a3180d2eeddd74605991c0d37e7fee
#
_entry.id   80a3180d2eeddd74605991c0d37e7fee
#
_cell.length_a   1.000
_cell.length_b   1.000
_cell.length_c   1.000
_cell.angle_alpha   90.00
_cell.angle_beta   90.00
_cell.angle_gamma   90.00
#
_symmetry.space_group_name_H-M   'P 1'
#
loop_
_entity.id
_entity.type
_entity.pdbx_description
1 polymer ?
#
loop_
_entity_poly.entity_id
_entity_poly.type
_entity_poly.pdbx_seq_one_letter_code
_entity_poly.pdbx_strand_id
1 'polypeptide(L)'
;KATHAIDDIETRFKYLKCTDTGDWANPSPSFINQLFCMIHLSKIITKGALMRDEFRGSHYKPDFDLNQPKDFDPHEYIDYLEQKQYGKISNDKFPPGHLDYMKRFEENNKKWLKTTVAQFKDNKPDITYEEVNTSLITPRPRKYD
;
A
#
# COMPACT_ATOMS: atom_id res chain seq x y z
N LYS A 1 -14.09 -8.71 6.62
CA LYS A 1 -15.12 -9.07 5.60
C LYS A 1 -14.48 -9.62 4.33
N ALA A 2 -13.56 -8.89 3.66
CA ALA A 2 -12.93 -9.34 2.41
C ALA A 2 -12.23 -10.70 2.54
N THR A 3 -11.43 -10.90 3.60
CA THR A 3 -10.72 -12.16 3.86
C THR A 3 -11.69 -13.34 3.90
N HIS A 4 -12.75 -13.24 4.67
CA HIS A 4 -13.77 -14.32 4.76
C HIS A 4 -14.48 -14.57 3.42
N ALA A 5 -14.75 -13.52 2.64
CA ALA A 5 -15.36 -13.70 1.32
C ALA A 5 -14.41 -14.46 0.35
N ILE A 6 -13.10 -14.19 0.40
CA ILE A 6 -12.12 -14.89 -0.43
C ILE A 6 -11.98 -16.37 0.02
N ASP A 7 -12.01 -16.64 1.32
CA ASP A 7 -11.96 -18.01 1.85
C ASP A 7 -13.22 -18.82 1.46
N ASP A 8 -14.40 -18.17 1.44
CA ASP A 8 -15.63 -18.80 0.92
C ASP A 8 -15.51 -19.10 -0.58
N ILE A 9 -15.02 -18.15 -1.39
CA ILE A 9 -14.80 -18.38 -2.82
C ILE A 9 -13.81 -19.52 -3.05
N GLU A 10 -12.72 -19.60 -2.29
CA GLU A 10 -11.76 -20.70 -2.40
C GLU A 10 -12.40 -22.06 -2.05
N THR A 11 -13.25 -22.07 -1.04
CA THR A 11 -13.97 -23.27 -0.66
C THR A 11 -14.91 -23.73 -1.76
N ARG A 12 -15.64 -22.79 -2.38
CA ARG A 12 -16.55 -23.06 -3.49
C ARG A 12 -15.81 -23.48 -4.75
N PHE A 13 -14.61 -22.93 -4.99
CA PHE A 13 -13.78 -23.29 -6.14
C PHE A 13 -13.49 -24.79 -6.22
N LYS A 14 -13.33 -25.47 -5.07
CA LYS A 14 -13.08 -26.92 -5.02
C LYS A 14 -14.24 -27.77 -5.60
N TYR A 15 -15.43 -27.20 -5.68
CA TYR A 15 -16.64 -27.85 -6.20
C TYR A 15 -17.04 -27.34 -7.58
N LEU A 16 -16.20 -26.50 -8.19
CA LEU A 16 -16.46 -25.95 -9.50
C LEU A 16 -16.44 -27.05 -10.55
N LYS A 17 -17.45 -27.04 -11.41
CA LYS A 17 -17.57 -27.98 -12.55
C LYS A 17 -17.62 -27.18 -13.84
N CYS A 18 -16.85 -27.60 -14.83
CA CYS A 18 -16.98 -27.10 -16.18
C CYS A 18 -18.22 -27.71 -16.83
N THR A 19 -19.17 -26.88 -17.27
CA THR A 19 -20.36 -27.32 -17.96
C THR A 19 -20.13 -27.52 -19.45
N ASP A 20 -19.16 -26.81 -20.02
CA ASP A 20 -18.74 -27.00 -21.40
C ASP A 20 -17.62 -28.05 -21.44
N THR A 21 -17.92 -29.19 -22.09
CA THR A 21 -16.99 -30.32 -22.25
C THR A 21 -16.47 -30.44 -23.69
N GLY A 22 -16.72 -29.43 -24.54
CA GLY A 22 -16.25 -29.40 -25.91
C GLY A 22 -14.72 -29.32 -26.01
N ASP A 23 -14.13 -30.02 -26.95
CA ASP A 23 -12.68 -30.05 -27.20
C ASP A 23 -12.20 -28.87 -28.06
N TRP A 24 -13.10 -28.21 -28.77
CA TRP A 24 -12.80 -27.10 -29.67
C TRP A 24 -13.23 -25.77 -29.09
N ALA A 25 -12.29 -24.81 -29.13
CA ALA A 25 -12.53 -23.41 -28.73
C ALA A 25 -13.19 -23.25 -27.35
N ASN A 26 -12.92 -24.18 -26.43
CA ASN A 26 -13.44 -24.12 -25.07
C ASN A 26 -12.53 -23.24 -24.16
N PRO A 27 -12.89 -22.00 -23.81
CA PRO A 27 -12.11 -21.14 -22.93
C PRO A 27 -12.25 -21.49 -21.44
N SER A 28 -13.23 -22.33 -21.08
CA SER A 28 -13.58 -22.59 -19.69
C SER A 28 -12.46 -23.16 -18.84
N PRO A 29 -11.67 -24.16 -19.29
CA PRO A 29 -10.53 -24.68 -18.53
C PRO A 29 -9.46 -23.62 -18.26
N SER A 30 -9.16 -22.78 -19.26
CA SER A 30 -8.21 -21.69 -19.12
C SER A 30 -8.68 -20.66 -18.09
N PHE A 31 -9.96 -20.30 -18.15
CA PHE A 31 -10.57 -19.37 -17.19
C PHE A 31 -10.59 -19.93 -15.76
N ILE A 32 -10.88 -21.20 -15.58
CA ILE A 32 -10.85 -21.87 -14.28
C ILE A 32 -9.44 -21.82 -13.68
N ASN A 33 -8.42 -22.08 -14.51
CA ASN A 33 -7.04 -21.98 -14.06
C ASN A 33 -6.65 -20.54 -13.69
N GLN A 34 -7.08 -19.54 -14.46
CA GLN A 34 -6.90 -18.14 -14.12
C GLN A 34 -7.61 -17.76 -12.80
N LEU A 35 -8.83 -18.24 -12.58
CA LEU A 35 -9.57 -18.00 -11.35
C LEU A 35 -8.85 -18.54 -10.12
N PHE A 36 -8.21 -19.70 -10.23
CA PHE A 36 -7.36 -20.24 -9.18
C PHE A 36 -6.23 -19.28 -8.80
N CYS A 37 -5.50 -18.76 -9.79
CA CYS A 37 -4.45 -17.75 -9.57
C CYS A 37 -5.01 -16.46 -8.98
N MET A 38 -6.17 -16.00 -9.44
CA MET A 38 -6.83 -14.78 -8.94
C MET A 38 -7.21 -14.90 -7.46
N ILE A 39 -7.66 -16.07 -6.99
CA ILE A 39 -7.96 -16.31 -5.58
C ILE A 39 -6.71 -16.12 -4.72
N HIS A 40 -5.59 -16.70 -5.13
CA HIS A 40 -4.32 -16.57 -4.39
C HIS A 40 -3.79 -15.14 -4.38
N LEU A 41 -3.83 -14.45 -5.52
CA LEU A 41 -3.46 -13.03 -5.61
C LEU A 41 -4.36 -12.16 -4.71
N SER A 42 -5.66 -12.41 -4.70
CA SER A 42 -6.60 -11.68 -3.85
C SER A 42 -6.29 -11.85 -2.37
N LYS A 43 -5.87 -13.03 -1.92
CA LYS A 43 -5.42 -13.26 -0.54
C LYS A 43 -4.19 -12.42 -0.19
N ILE A 44 -3.20 -12.39 -1.07
CA ILE A 44 -1.98 -11.60 -0.90
C ILE A 44 -2.29 -10.11 -0.81
N ILE A 45 -3.06 -9.59 -1.78
CA ILE A 45 -3.44 -8.17 -1.83
C ILE A 45 -4.22 -7.77 -0.59
N THR A 46 -5.20 -8.58 -0.19
CA THR A 46 -6.05 -8.30 0.98
C THR A 46 -5.23 -8.32 2.27
N LYS A 47 -4.34 -9.29 2.44
CA LYS A 47 -3.48 -9.37 3.62
C LYS A 47 -2.48 -8.21 3.66
N GLY A 48 -1.82 -7.89 2.55
CA GLY A 48 -0.90 -6.78 2.47
C GLY A 48 -1.57 -5.43 2.79
N ALA A 49 -2.77 -5.20 2.24
CA ALA A 49 -3.56 -4.00 2.53
C ALA A 49 -3.98 -3.94 4.01
N LEU A 50 -4.38 -5.06 4.60
CA LEU A 50 -4.76 -5.09 6.02
C LEU A 50 -3.58 -4.76 6.94
N MET A 51 -2.40 -5.27 6.65
CA MET A 51 -1.20 -5.09 7.48
C MET A 51 -0.56 -3.71 7.33
N ARG A 52 -0.82 -2.99 6.24
CA ARG A 52 -0.22 -1.70 5.95
C ARG A 52 -1.04 -0.57 6.55
N ASP A 53 -0.62 -0.04 7.69
CA ASP A 53 -1.30 1.01 8.46
C ASP A 53 -0.82 2.40 8.02
N GLU A 54 -1.15 2.79 6.79
CA GLU A 54 -0.92 4.12 6.26
C GLU A 54 -2.04 4.51 5.28
N PHE A 55 -2.14 5.81 4.99
CA PHE A 55 -3.00 6.37 3.95
C PHE A 55 -2.10 7.00 2.89
N ARG A 56 -1.94 6.31 1.74
CA ARG A 56 -1.01 6.78 0.69
C ARG A 56 -1.44 6.32 -0.69
N GLY A 57 -1.55 7.27 -1.62
CA GLY A 57 -1.91 6.98 -3.00
C GLY A 57 -3.27 6.29 -3.11
N SER A 58 -3.31 5.14 -3.77
CA SER A 58 -4.54 4.34 -3.90
C SER A 58 -4.87 3.49 -2.66
N HIS A 59 -3.97 3.43 -1.68
CA HIS A 59 -4.22 2.72 -0.44
C HIS A 59 -5.08 3.55 0.50
N TYR A 60 -6.40 3.30 0.45
CA TYR A 60 -7.40 4.07 1.17
C TYR A 60 -7.64 3.51 2.57
N LYS A 61 -7.06 4.15 3.59
CA LYS A 61 -7.20 3.78 5.01
C LYS A 61 -7.26 5.07 5.85
N PRO A 62 -8.41 5.76 5.85
CA PRO A 62 -8.55 7.12 6.37
C PRO A 62 -8.20 7.27 7.86
N ASP A 63 -8.31 6.20 8.65
CA ASP A 63 -7.91 6.22 10.07
C ASP A 63 -6.41 6.52 10.26
N PHE A 64 -5.60 6.37 9.20
CA PHE A 64 -4.16 6.62 9.18
C PHE A 64 -3.79 7.84 8.35
N ASP A 65 -4.75 8.71 8.01
CA ASP A 65 -4.48 9.95 7.31
C ASP A 65 -3.65 10.88 8.19
N LEU A 66 -2.59 11.43 7.63
CA LEU A 66 -1.74 12.41 8.31
C LEU A 66 -2.39 13.80 8.39
N ASN A 67 -3.55 13.99 7.79
CA ASN A 67 -4.29 15.25 7.76
C ASN A 67 -3.39 16.41 7.32
N GLN A 68 -2.98 16.38 6.06
CA GLN A 68 -2.17 17.44 5.44
C GLN A 68 -2.91 18.78 5.52
N PRO A 69 -2.25 19.86 6.02
CA PRO A 69 -2.84 21.20 5.97
C PRO A 69 -3.17 21.62 4.53
N LYS A 70 -4.32 22.27 4.31
CA LYS A 70 -4.80 22.62 2.97
C LYS A 70 -3.89 23.60 2.23
N ASP A 71 -3.23 24.46 2.97
CA ASP A 71 -2.30 25.51 2.51
C ASP A 71 -0.85 25.03 2.48
N PHE A 72 -0.58 23.75 2.79
CA PHE A 72 0.76 23.17 2.82
C PHE A 72 1.39 23.13 1.42
N ASP A 73 2.60 23.70 1.31
CA ASP A 73 3.43 23.59 0.09
C ASP A 73 4.43 22.44 0.26
N PRO A 74 4.46 21.46 -0.67
CA PRO A 74 5.46 20.38 -0.66
C PRO A 74 6.92 20.85 -0.65
N HIS A 75 7.23 22.06 -1.09
CA HIS A 75 8.57 22.65 -1.02
C HIS A 75 9.00 22.95 0.42
N GLU A 76 8.07 23.27 1.31
CA GLU A 76 8.36 23.48 2.74
C GLU A 76 9.02 22.25 3.39
N TYR A 77 8.67 21.04 2.91
CA TYR A 77 9.30 19.82 3.41
C TYR A 77 10.78 19.72 3.04
N ILE A 78 11.17 20.22 1.87
CA ILE A 78 12.58 20.27 1.45
C ILE A 78 13.34 21.24 2.34
N ASP A 79 12.78 22.42 2.55
CA ASP A 79 13.36 23.43 3.45
C ASP A 79 13.51 22.91 4.89
N TYR A 80 12.53 22.15 5.36
CA TYR A 80 12.57 21.48 6.67
C TYR A 80 13.73 20.48 6.75
N LEU A 81 13.93 19.64 5.72
CA LEU A 81 15.01 18.66 5.71
C LEU A 81 16.39 19.33 5.69
N GLU A 82 16.55 20.41 4.90
CA GLU A 82 17.78 21.20 4.84
C GLU A 82 18.10 21.82 6.21
N GLN A 83 17.12 22.45 6.84
CA GLN A 83 17.31 23.06 8.16
C GLN A 83 17.65 22.00 9.22
N LYS A 84 17.03 20.83 9.14
CA LYS A 84 17.31 19.71 10.04
C LYS A 84 18.75 19.23 9.89
N GLN A 85 19.25 19.13 8.67
CA GLN A 85 20.64 18.73 8.41
C GLN A 85 21.64 19.69 9.06
N TYR A 86 21.34 20.98 9.09
CA TYR A 86 22.19 22.00 9.71
C TYR A 86 21.90 22.26 11.18
N GLY A 87 20.97 21.52 11.81
CA GLY A 87 20.60 21.69 13.22
C GLY A 87 19.90 23.03 13.51
N LYS A 88 19.33 23.69 12.51
CA LYS A 88 18.77 25.06 12.59
C LYS A 88 17.25 25.10 12.37
N ILE A 89 16.49 24.13 12.86
CA ILE A 89 15.04 24.19 12.73
C ILE A 89 14.50 25.36 13.56
N SER A 90 14.02 26.40 12.88
CA SER A 90 13.27 27.49 13.51
C SER A 90 11.77 27.19 13.42
N ASN A 91 11.11 27.08 14.58
CA ASN A 91 9.66 26.85 14.62
C ASN A 91 8.88 28.03 14.03
N ASP A 92 9.48 29.22 13.99
CA ASP A 92 8.83 30.45 13.54
C ASP A 92 8.79 30.58 12.01
N LYS A 93 9.55 29.73 11.29
CA LYS A 93 9.63 29.76 9.82
C LYS A 93 8.43 29.12 9.15
N PHE A 94 7.80 28.15 9.82
CA PHE A 94 6.69 27.38 9.24
C PHE A 94 5.36 27.76 9.87
N PRO A 95 4.27 27.77 9.09
CA PRO A 95 2.92 27.98 9.67
C PRO A 95 2.57 26.96 10.75
N PRO A 96 1.69 27.34 11.70
CA PRO A 96 1.22 26.43 12.74
C PRO A 96 0.63 25.14 12.14
N GLY A 97 1.06 23.99 12.63
CA GLY A 97 0.61 22.67 12.13
C GLY A 97 1.43 22.09 10.97
N HIS A 98 2.11 22.92 10.15
CA HIS A 98 2.94 22.42 9.05
C HIS A 98 4.15 21.64 9.57
N LEU A 99 4.85 22.18 10.58
CA LEU A 99 5.99 21.51 11.18
C LEU A 99 5.60 20.15 11.81
N ASP A 100 4.46 20.10 12.48
CA ASP A 100 3.95 18.86 13.08
C ASP A 100 3.58 17.84 11.98
N TYR A 101 2.92 18.28 10.93
CA TYR A 101 2.64 17.44 9.77
C TYR A 101 3.93 16.89 9.13
N MET A 102 4.96 17.73 8.92
CA MET A 102 6.23 17.32 8.33
C MET A 102 6.95 16.25 9.19
N LYS A 103 6.92 16.40 10.51
CA LYS A 103 7.46 15.39 11.45
C LYS A 103 6.69 14.06 11.34
N ARG A 104 5.37 14.11 11.36
CA ARG A 104 4.53 12.90 11.18
C ARG A 104 4.75 12.25 9.82
N PHE A 105 4.90 13.03 8.76
CA PHE A 105 5.22 12.52 7.43
C PHE A 105 6.58 11.81 7.39
N GLU A 106 7.60 12.38 8.03
CA GLU A 106 8.92 11.74 8.15
C GLU A 106 8.85 10.41 8.92
N GLU A 107 8.15 10.39 10.05
CA GLU A 107 7.96 9.17 10.85
C GLU A 107 7.19 8.10 10.08
N ASN A 108 6.14 8.50 9.37
CA ASN A 108 5.40 7.60 8.50
C ASN A 108 6.27 7.02 7.38
N ASN A 109 7.14 7.83 6.78
CA ASN A 109 8.09 7.35 5.78
C ASN A 109 9.09 6.34 6.36
N LYS A 110 9.65 6.60 7.54
CA LYS A 110 10.54 5.63 8.22
C LYS A 110 9.86 4.28 8.43
N LYS A 111 8.58 4.28 8.70
CA LYS A 111 7.81 3.04 8.94
C LYS A 111 7.36 2.37 7.64
N TRP A 112 6.82 3.13 6.70
CA TRP A 112 6.03 2.62 5.59
C TRP A 112 6.59 2.88 4.19
N LEU A 113 7.66 3.69 4.03
CA LEU A 113 8.32 3.84 2.74
C LEU A 113 9.15 2.61 2.40
N LYS A 114 8.46 1.50 2.20
CA LYS A 114 9.00 0.17 1.97
C LYS A 114 8.23 -0.56 0.88
N THR A 115 8.92 -1.39 0.13
CA THR A 115 8.28 -2.31 -0.81
C THR A 115 7.65 -3.46 -0.05
N THR A 116 6.38 -3.71 -0.30
CA THR A 116 5.71 -4.90 0.23
C THR A 116 6.08 -6.10 -0.62
N VAL A 117 6.72 -7.09 -0.01
CA VAL A 117 7.08 -8.36 -0.64
C VAL A 117 6.16 -9.45 -0.11
N ALA A 118 5.58 -10.21 -1.02
CA ALA A 118 4.66 -11.27 -0.67
C ALA A 118 5.15 -12.61 -1.21
N GLN A 119 5.17 -13.60 -0.35
CA GLN A 119 5.47 -14.99 -0.70
C GLN A 119 4.30 -15.87 -0.26
N PHE A 120 4.09 -16.98 -0.97
CA PHE A 120 3.13 -17.99 -0.57
C PHE A 120 3.87 -19.12 0.16
N LYS A 121 3.71 -19.23 1.47
CA LYS A 121 4.37 -20.22 2.29
C LYS A 121 3.31 -21.03 3.07
N ASP A 122 3.41 -22.33 3.02
CA ASP A 122 2.47 -23.25 3.70
C ASP A 122 0.99 -22.94 3.40
N ASN A 123 0.68 -22.69 2.12
CA ASN A 123 -0.65 -22.28 1.63
C ASN A 123 -1.20 -20.98 2.24
N LYS A 124 -0.35 -20.13 2.77
CA LYS A 124 -0.72 -18.83 3.33
C LYS A 124 0.17 -17.72 2.77
N PRO A 125 -0.39 -16.53 2.52
CA PRO A 125 0.43 -15.39 2.16
C PRO A 125 1.31 -14.98 3.33
N ASP A 126 2.62 -14.87 3.09
CA ASP A 126 3.59 -14.28 4.00
C ASP A 126 4.01 -12.92 3.46
N ILE A 127 3.92 -11.88 4.29
CA ILE A 127 4.16 -10.50 3.89
C ILE A 127 5.37 -9.98 4.64
N THR A 128 6.35 -9.51 3.89
CA THR A 128 7.55 -8.86 4.40
C THR A 128 7.73 -7.49 3.76
N TYR A 129 8.66 -6.70 4.27
CA TYR A 129 8.92 -5.34 3.78
C TYR A 129 10.41 -5.19 3.50
N GLU A 130 10.73 -4.59 2.35
CA GLU A 130 12.09 -4.27 1.92
C GLU A 130 12.27 -2.76 1.82
N GLU A 131 13.46 -2.27 2.14
CA GLU A 131 13.79 -0.85 2.06
C GLU A 131 13.79 -0.37 0.61
N VAL A 132 13.26 0.83 0.39
CA VAL A 132 13.27 1.49 -0.91
C VAL A 132 14.51 2.36 -1.04
N ASN A 133 15.23 2.23 -2.14
CA ASN A 133 16.33 3.14 -2.46
C ASN A 133 15.79 4.51 -2.88
N THR A 134 16.02 5.50 -2.04
CA THR A 134 15.59 6.90 -2.27
C THR A 134 16.76 7.83 -2.58
N SER A 135 17.92 7.30 -2.96
CA SER A 135 19.14 8.09 -3.19
C SER A 135 19.01 9.10 -4.35
N LEU A 136 18.16 8.80 -5.34
CA LEU A 136 17.97 9.67 -6.50
C LEU A 136 16.87 10.73 -6.32
N ILE A 137 15.87 10.42 -5.51
CA ILE A 137 14.69 11.30 -5.32
C ILE A 137 14.31 11.31 -3.85
N THR A 138 14.39 12.48 -3.22
CA THR A 138 13.91 12.67 -1.85
C THR A 138 12.38 12.58 -1.80
N PRO A 139 11.82 11.65 -1.02
CA PRO A 139 10.37 11.54 -0.85
C PRO A 139 9.79 12.81 -0.22
N ARG A 140 8.76 13.39 -0.85
CA ARG A 140 8.09 14.60 -0.36
C ARG A 140 6.57 14.41 -0.39
N PRO A 141 5.82 15.14 0.45
CA PRO A 141 4.37 15.16 0.38
C PRO A 141 3.88 15.57 -1.01
N ARG A 142 2.73 15.06 -1.43
CA ARG A 142 2.07 15.48 -2.67
C ARG A 142 0.92 16.42 -2.33
N LYS A 143 0.70 17.41 -3.18
CA LYS A 143 -0.52 18.20 -3.19
C LYS A 143 -1.45 17.59 -4.23
N TYR A 144 -2.69 17.39 -3.85
CA TYR A 144 -3.76 16.96 -4.76
C TYR A 144 -4.67 18.18 -4.89
N ASP A 145 -4.74 18.73 -6.11
CA ASP A 145 -5.63 19.84 -6.47
C ASP A 145 -7.07 19.33 -6.63
#